data_50604294ca0c8d4211c964bf88de291c
#
_entry.id   50604294ca0c8d4211c964bf88de291c
#
_cell.length_a   1.000
_cell.length_b   1.000
_cell.length_c   1.000
_cell.angle_alpha   90.00
_cell.angle_beta   90.00
_cell.angle_gamma   90.00
#
_symmetry.space_group_name_H-M   'P 1'
#
loop_
_entity.id
_entity.type
_entity.pdbx_description
1 polymer ?
#
loop_
_entity_poly.entity_id
_entity_poly.type
_entity_poly.pdbx_seq_one_letter_code
_entity_poly.pdbx_strand_id
1 'polypeptide(L)'
;NSDMLIIKNTQPITGGKIVVAVDGSPYSFGGLMTGLAIGKALNIPVEALSAFDPYFHYAAFHSISGVLNEEAGKVFRFKEQEKLHEEIIDSGLAKIYQSHLDISREIAQAEQTDLKTTLLDGKAFEKIIQYVRKDVPALLIVGRIGVHSDEDMDVGSNTENLLRSAPCNVLISNRKYVPPID
;
A
#
# COMPACT_ATOMS: atom_id res chain seq x y z
N ASN A 1 -7.66 -5.37 21.35
CA ASN A 1 -7.26 -5.34 19.94
C ASN A 1 -8.52 -5.34 19.07
N SER A 2 -9.00 -4.17 18.65
CA SER A 2 -10.19 -4.01 17.80
C SER A 2 -9.86 -3.18 16.58
N ASP A 3 -10.53 -3.45 15.46
CA ASP A 3 -10.50 -2.58 14.29
C ASP A 3 -11.25 -1.28 14.62
N MET A 4 -10.89 -0.17 13.97
CA MET A 4 -11.49 1.14 14.18
C MET A 4 -12.12 1.64 12.88
N LEU A 5 -13.44 1.87 12.90
CA LEU A 5 -14.17 2.46 11.77
C LEU A 5 -14.43 3.94 12.03
N ILE A 6 -13.94 4.79 11.14
CA ILE A 6 -14.14 6.24 11.18
C ILE A 6 -15.16 6.60 10.11
N ILE A 7 -16.32 7.08 10.55
CA ILE A 7 -17.41 7.52 9.69
C ILE A 7 -17.19 8.97 9.30
N LYS A 8 -17.03 9.24 8.01
CA LYS A 8 -16.84 10.57 7.44
C LYS A 8 -18.05 11.07 6.66
N ASN A 9 -18.91 10.16 6.24
CA ASN A 9 -20.15 10.48 5.56
C ASN A 9 -21.25 9.49 5.97
N THR A 10 -22.49 9.83 5.70
CA THR A 10 -23.68 9.03 6.06
C THR A 10 -24.17 8.16 4.91
N GLN A 11 -23.40 8.04 3.82
CA GLN A 11 -23.78 7.18 2.70
C GLN A 11 -23.68 5.71 3.10
N PRO A 12 -24.65 4.87 2.72
CA PRO A 12 -24.59 3.47 3.02
C PRO A 12 -23.42 2.81 2.26
N ILE A 13 -22.76 1.85 2.89
CA ILE A 13 -21.66 1.08 2.26
C ILE A 13 -22.19 0.23 1.11
N THR A 14 -23.46 -0.18 1.18
CA THR A 14 -24.12 -0.96 0.15
C THR A 14 -24.27 -0.19 -1.17
N GLY A 15 -23.86 -0.78 -2.27
CA GLY A 15 -23.89 -0.15 -3.61
C GLY A 15 -22.61 0.57 -4.01
N GLY A 16 -21.61 0.63 -3.12
CA GLY A 16 -20.26 1.14 -3.41
C GLY A 16 -19.24 0.03 -3.64
N LYS A 17 -17.95 0.38 -3.53
CA LYS A 17 -16.83 -0.56 -3.50
C LYS A 17 -16.01 -0.41 -2.22
N ILE A 18 -15.31 -1.46 -1.83
CA ILE A 18 -14.30 -1.43 -0.79
C ILE A 18 -12.93 -1.34 -1.46
N VAL A 19 -12.09 -0.45 -0.98
CA VAL A 19 -10.69 -0.35 -1.38
C VAL A 19 -9.82 -0.69 -0.18
N VAL A 20 -8.84 -1.58 -0.36
CA VAL A 20 -7.88 -2.00 0.68
C VAL A 20 -6.48 -1.61 0.25
N ALA A 21 -5.78 -0.84 1.07
CA ALA A 21 -4.36 -0.55 0.85
C ALA A 21 -3.49 -1.69 1.43
N VAL A 22 -2.65 -2.29 0.58
CA VAL A 22 -1.80 -3.43 0.93
C VAL A 22 -0.34 -3.08 0.70
N ASP A 23 0.50 -3.28 1.71
CA ASP A 23 1.94 -3.01 1.70
C ASP A 23 2.81 -4.21 2.11
N GLY A 24 2.20 -5.39 2.24
CA GLY A 24 2.87 -6.62 2.66
C GLY A 24 2.92 -6.81 4.18
N SER A 25 2.51 -5.83 4.98
CA SER A 25 2.45 -5.98 6.44
C SER A 25 1.33 -6.93 6.88
N PRO A 26 1.50 -7.62 8.03
CA PRO A 26 0.45 -8.46 8.58
C PRO A 26 -0.87 -7.70 8.83
N TYR A 27 -0.80 -6.41 9.14
CA TYR A 27 -1.98 -5.58 9.36
C TYR A 27 -2.69 -5.22 8.04
N SER A 28 -1.95 -5.03 6.95
CA SER A 28 -2.55 -4.78 5.65
C SER A 28 -3.26 -6.03 5.11
N PHE A 29 -2.68 -7.21 5.26
CA PHE A 29 -3.36 -8.46 4.92
C PHE A 29 -4.53 -8.77 5.88
N GLY A 30 -4.42 -8.42 7.16
CA GLY A 30 -5.55 -8.48 8.08
C GLY A 30 -6.71 -7.57 7.66
N GLY A 31 -6.39 -6.37 7.17
CA GLY A 31 -7.35 -5.45 6.55
C GLY A 31 -7.99 -6.02 5.29
N LEU A 32 -7.20 -6.71 4.45
CA LEU A 32 -7.71 -7.40 3.26
C LEU A 32 -8.73 -8.49 3.65
N MET A 33 -8.41 -9.34 4.62
CA MET A 33 -9.33 -10.36 5.11
C MET A 33 -10.66 -9.75 5.60
N THR A 34 -10.57 -8.63 6.33
CA THR A 34 -11.76 -7.90 6.80
C THR A 34 -12.55 -7.34 5.61
N GLY A 35 -11.86 -6.75 4.62
CA GLY A 35 -12.48 -6.21 3.40
C GLY A 35 -13.19 -7.26 2.57
N LEU A 36 -12.57 -8.44 2.38
CA LEU A 36 -13.18 -9.57 1.67
C LEU A 36 -14.41 -10.09 2.39
N ALA A 37 -14.35 -10.23 3.72
CA ALA A 37 -15.50 -10.66 4.52
C ALA A 37 -16.68 -9.67 4.44
N ILE A 38 -16.43 -8.38 4.50
CA ILE A 38 -17.46 -7.33 4.35
C ILE A 38 -18.01 -7.34 2.92
N GLY A 39 -17.11 -7.39 1.91
CA GLY A 39 -17.50 -7.45 0.50
C GLY A 39 -18.41 -8.60 0.19
N LYS A 40 -18.07 -9.80 0.67
CA LYS A 40 -18.88 -11.03 0.54
C LYS A 40 -20.24 -10.90 1.25
N ALA A 41 -20.25 -10.39 2.49
CA ALA A 41 -21.47 -10.25 3.27
C ALA A 41 -22.46 -9.23 2.67
N LEU A 42 -21.95 -8.16 2.07
CA LEU A 42 -22.76 -7.08 1.49
C LEU A 42 -22.93 -7.19 -0.03
N ASN A 43 -22.31 -8.19 -0.67
CA ASN A 43 -22.25 -8.38 -2.11
C ASN A 43 -21.79 -7.11 -2.86
N ILE A 44 -20.66 -6.54 -2.41
CA ILE A 44 -20.03 -5.37 -3.02
C ILE A 44 -18.59 -5.69 -3.43
N PRO A 45 -18.09 -5.08 -4.52
CA PRO A 45 -16.75 -5.38 -5.04
C PRO A 45 -15.64 -4.91 -4.09
N VAL A 46 -14.55 -5.68 -4.07
CA VAL A 46 -13.34 -5.38 -3.30
C VAL A 46 -12.17 -5.17 -4.26
N GLU A 47 -11.39 -4.14 -4.00
CA GLU A 47 -10.18 -3.82 -4.77
C GLU A 47 -8.99 -3.63 -3.82
N ALA A 48 -7.87 -4.30 -4.07
CA ALA A 48 -6.62 -4.10 -3.36
C ALA A 48 -5.71 -3.14 -4.14
N LEU A 49 -5.17 -2.14 -3.45
CA LEU A 49 -4.18 -1.21 -3.97
C LEU A 49 -2.85 -1.43 -3.28
N SER A 50 -1.78 -1.49 -4.06
CA SER A 50 -0.41 -1.38 -3.55
C SER A 50 0.29 -0.22 -4.24
N ALA A 51 1.18 0.48 -3.55
CA ALA A 51 1.90 1.61 -4.11
C ALA A 51 3.38 1.50 -3.77
N PHE A 52 4.26 1.68 -4.77
CA PHE A 52 5.70 1.70 -4.61
C PHE A 52 6.26 3.07 -5.02
N ASP A 53 7.28 3.54 -4.33
CA ASP A 53 7.92 4.83 -4.64
C ASP A 53 9.33 4.62 -5.19
N PRO A 54 9.50 4.60 -6.52
CA PRO A 54 10.82 4.46 -7.14
C PRO A 54 11.71 5.67 -6.84
N TYR A 55 11.13 6.85 -6.67
CA TYR A 55 11.89 8.11 -6.50
C TYR A 55 12.56 8.24 -5.14
N PHE A 56 12.10 7.52 -4.13
CA PHE A 56 12.71 7.57 -2.81
C PHE A 56 14.17 7.07 -2.85
N HIS A 57 14.42 5.98 -3.54
CA HIS A 57 15.77 5.41 -3.70
C HIS A 57 16.64 6.28 -4.61
N TYR A 58 16.07 6.83 -5.68
CA TYR A 58 16.73 7.76 -6.58
C TYR A 58 17.19 9.02 -5.84
N ALA A 59 16.33 9.66 -5.06
CA ALA A 59 16.65 10.83 -4.27
C ALA A 59 17.72 10.54 -3.21
N ALA A 60 17.68 9.40 -2.56
CA ALA A 60 18.70 8.98 -1.60
C ALA A 60 20.06 8.75 -2.29
N PHE A 61 20.09 8.12 -3.44
CA PHE A 61 21.30 7.90 -4.23
C PHE A 61 21.91 9.23 -4.72
N HIS A 62 21.11 10.15 -5.26
CA HIS A 62 21.56 11.48 -5.67
C HIS A 62 22.07 12.32 -4.51
N SER A 63 21.46 12.22 -3.34
CA SER A 63 21.91 12.92 -2.15
C SER A 63 23.31 12.44 -1.73
N ILE A 64 23.58 11.14 -1.79
CA ILE A 64 24.90 10.57 -1.49
C ILE A 64 25.91 10.93 -2.58
N SER A 65 25.54 10.85 -3.85
CA SER A 65 26.43 11.20 -4.98
C SER A 65 26.82 12.68 -5.00
N GLY A 66 25.92 13.57 -4.55
CA GLY A 66 26.16 15.02 -4.46
C GLY A 66 27.14 15.44 -3.35
N VAL A 67 27.38 14.58 -2.37
CA VAL A 67 28.34 14.82 -1.26
C VAL A 67 29.76 14.37 -1.63
N LEU A 68 29.89 13.49 -2.64
CA LEU A 68 31.18 12.96 -3.08
C LEU A 68 31.82 13.90 -4.12
N ASN A 69 33.13 14.14 -3.99
CA ASN A 69 33.85 14.94 -4.96
C ASN A 69 33.96 14.25 -6.34
N GLU A 70 34.29 15.01 -7.40
CA GLU A 70 34.36 14.50 -8.78
C GLU A 70 35.32 13.30 -8.94
N GLU A 71 36.40 13.24 -8.17
CA GLU A 71 37.37 12.14 -8.23
C GLU A 71 36.79 10.85 -7.66
N ALA A 72 36.11 10.90 -6.54
CA ALA A 72 35.37 9.77 -5.99
C ALA A 72 34.24 9.31 -6.95
N GLY A 73 33.57 10.25 -7.60
CA GLY A 73 32.54 9.96 -8.60
C GLY A 73 33.07 9.16 -9.81
N LYS A 74 34.31 9.41 -10.25
CA LYS A 74 34.97 8.65 -11.33
C LYS A 74 35.38 7.26 -10.89
N VAL A 75 35.90 7.10 -9.67
CA VAL A 75 36.29 5.79 -9.11
C VAL A 75 35.08 4.86 -8.97
N PHE A 76 33.95 5.39 -8.56
CA PHE A 76 32.73 4.61 -8.35
C PHE A 76 31.87 4.45 -9.61
N ARG A 77 32.27 5.01 -10.77
CA ARG A 77 31.50 4.96 -12.03
C ARG A 77 30.03 5.32 -11.85
N PHE A 78 29.72 6.38 -11.11
CA PHE A 78 28.35 6.73 -10.70
C PHE A 78 27.37 6.81 -11.86
N LYS A 79 27.77 7.33 -13.03
CA LYS A 79 26.86 7.46 -14.20
C LYS A 79 26.44 6.10 -14.78
N GLU A 80 27.32 5.11 -14.72
CA GLU A 80 26.98 3.74 -15.21
C GLU A 80 26.14 3.01 -14.15
N GLN A 81 26.44 3.22 -12.87
CA GLN A 81 25.67 2.67 -11.76
C GLN A 81 24.31 3.34 -11.60
N GLU A 82 24.18 4.62 -11.90
CA GLU A 82 22.92 5.36 -11.84
C GLU A 82 21.87 4.71 -12.76
N LYS A 83 22.23 4.47 -14.03
CA LYS A 83 21.31 3.83 -14.98
C LYS A 83 20.96 2.40 -14.60
N LEU A 84 21.96 1.62 -14.16
CA LEU A 84 21.78 0.24 -13.71
C LEU A 84 20.93 0.18 -12.42
N HIS A 85 21.13 1.15 -11.53
CA HIS A 85 20.42 1.26 -10.26
C HIS A 85 18.95 1.64 -10.49
N GLU A 86 18.69 2.56 -11.43
CA GLU A 86 17.34 2.97 -11.83
C GLU A 86 16.58 1.76 -12.41
N GLU A 87 17.16 1.04 -13.38
CA GLU A 87 16.52 -0.12 -14.00
C GLU A 87 16.32 -1.30 -13.03
N ILE A 88 17.28 -1.59 -12.13
CA ILE A 88 17.21 -2.72 -11.20
C ILE A 88 16.31 -2.42 -10.01
N ILE A 89 16.40 -1.22 -9.43
CA ILE A 89 15.63 -0.88 -8.24
C ILE A 89 14.17 -0.64 -8.59
N ASP A 90 13.87 0.11 -9.64
CA ASP A 90 12.50 0.36 -10.04
C ASP A 90 11.78 -0.93 -10.43
N SER A 91 12.44 -1.79 -11.22
CA SER A 91 11.88 -3.10 -11.58
C SER A 91 11.79 -4.05 -10.40
N GLY A 92 12.76 -4.02 -9.49
CA GLY A 92 12.79 -4.86 -8.29
C GLY A 92 11.71 -4.45 -7.27
N LEU A 93 11.57 -3.16 -7.00
CA LEU A 93 10.53 -2.64 -6.12
C LEU A 93 9.14 -2.92 -6.68
N ALA A 94 8.91 -2.63 -7.95
CA ALA A 94 7.62 -2.93 -8.59
C ALA A 94 7.26 -4.42 -8.44
N LYS A 95 8.23 -5.34 -8.59
CA LYS A 95 8.00 -6.78 -8.39
C LYS A 95 7.64 -7.13 -6.94
N ILE A 96 8.31 -6.52 -5.95
CA ILE A 96 8.00 -6.74 -4.54
C ILE A 96 6.57 -6.31 -4.24
N TYR A 97 6.17 -5.10 -4.64
CA TYR A 97 4.81 -4.61 -4.40
C TYR A 97 3.76 -5.33 -5.26
N GLN A 98 4.14 -5.79 -6.46
CA GLN A 98 3.31 -6.68 -7.25
C GLN A 98 3.09 -8.03 -6.54
N SER A 99 4.11 -8.61 -5.91
CA SER A 99 3.95 -9.86 -5.15
C SER A 99 2.97 -9.73 -3.98
N HIS A 100 2.88 -8.57 -3.33
CA HIS A 100 1.85 -8.32 -2.31
C HIS A 100 0.43 -8.40 -2.89
N LEU A 101 0.24 -7.93 -4.13
CA LEU A 101 -1.03 -8.04 -4.84
C LEU A 101 -1.32 -9.47 -5.32
N ASP A 102 -0.29 -10.22 -5.70
CA ASP A 102 -0.42 -11.61 -6.09
C ASP A 102 -0.84 -12.47 -4.88
N ILE A 103 -0.19 -12.30 -3.73
CA ILE A 103 -0.61 -12.90 -2.45
C ILE A 103 -2.05 -12.49 -2.10
N SER A 104 -2.41 -11.22 -2.34
CA SER A 104 -3.78 -10.76 -2.10
C SER A 104 -4.82 -11.51 -2.95
N ARG A 105 -4.49 -11.85 -4.21
CA ARG A 105 -5.37 -12.67 -5.08
C ARG A 105 -5.49 -14.11 -4.58
N GLU A 106 -4.37 -14.70 -4.10
CA GLU A 106 -4.39 -16.04 -3.52
C GLU A 106 -5.28 -16.10 -2.28
N ILE A 107 -5.17 -15.10 -1.39
CA ILE A 107 -6.05 -14.96 -0.22
C ILE A 107 -7.52 -14.85 -0.67
N ALA A 108 -7.83 -13.99 -1.64
CA ALA A 108 -9.19 -13.81 -2.13
C ALA A 108 -9.75 -15.09 -2.77
N GLN A 109 -8.92 -15.84 -3.51
CA GLN A 109 -9.27 -17.11 -4.10
C GLN A 109 -9.59 -18.17 -3.03
N ALA A 110 -8.76 -18.23 -1.96
CA ALA A 110 -9.04 -19.12 -0.83
C ALA A 110 -10.37 -18.79 -0.11
N GLU A 111 -10.71 -17.49 -0.04
CA GLU A 111 -11.97 -17.00 0.52
C GLU A 111 -13.15 -17.06 -0.48
N GLN A 112 -12.92 -17.57 -1.70
CA GLN A 112 -13.92 -17.66 -2.78
C GLN A 112 -14.58 -16.29 -3.09
N THR A 113 -13.74 -15.25 -3.17
CA THR A 113 -14.16 -13.86 -3.41
C THR A 113 -13.37 -13.26 -4.56
N ASP A 114 -14.03 -12.55 -5.46
CA ASP A 114 -13.36 -11.82 -6.53
C ASP A 114 -12.62 -10.61 -5.96
N LEU A 115 -11.38 -10.41 -6.42
CA LEU A 115 -10.55 -9.29 -6.02
C LEU A 115 -9.94 -8.61 -7.24
N LYS A 116 -10.24 -7.33 -7.43
CA LYS A 116 -9.49 -6.49 -8.34
C LYS A 116 -8.21 -6.00 -7.66
N THR A 117 -7.11 -5.94 -8.38
CA THR A 117 -5.82 -5.44 -7.86
C THR A 117 -5.28 -4.34 -8.75
N THR A 118 -4.68 -3.32 -8.14
CA THR A 118 -4.09 -2.18 -8.85
C THR A 118 -2.76 -1.80 -8.19
N LEU A 119 -1.69 -1.79 -8.99
CA LEU A 119 -0.37 -1.28 -8.57
C LEU A 119 -0.27 0.19 -8.95
N LEU A 120 0.13 1.03 -8.01
CA LEU A 120 0.32 2.46 -8.17
C LEU A 120 1.80 2.81 -8.11
N ASP A 121 2.23 3.72 -8.98
CA ASP A 121 3.59 4.23 -9.05
C ASP A 121 3.66 5.62 -8.39
N GLY A 122 4.51 5.75 -7.37
CA GLY A 122 4.78 6.94 -6.58
C GLY A 122 4.46 6.80 -5.11
N LYS A 123 4.62 7.87 -4.35
CA LYS A 123 4.44 7.90 -2.88
C LYS A 123 3.07 7.35 -2.48
N ALA A 124 3.07 6.34 -1.63
CA ALA A 124 1.88 5.57 -1.27
C ALA A 124 0.69 6.46 -0.85
N PHE A 125 0.90 7.38 0.11
CA PHE A 125 -0.15 8.29 0.55
C PHE A 125 -0.74 9.10 -0.61
N GLU A 126 0.11 9.75 -1.42
CA GLU A 126 -0.33 10.64 -2.50
C GLU A 126 -1.12 9.88 -3.57
N LYS A 127 -0.61 8.72 -3.98
CA LYS A 127 -1.21 7.91 -5.05
C LYS A 127 -2.52 7.26 -4.61
N ILE A 128 -2.58 6.75 -3.38
CA ILE A 128 -3.83 6.19 -2.85
C ILE A 128 -4.89 7.28 -2.73
N ILE A 129 -4.55 8.47 -2.21
CA ILE A 129 -5.50 9.60 -2.13
C ILE A 129 -5.97 10.06 -3.51
N GLN A 130 -5.07 10.18 -4.49
CA GLN A 130 -5.45 10.51 -5.86
C GLN A 130 -6.41 9.47 -6.45
N TYR A 131 -6.13 8.19 -6.21
CA TYR A 131 -6.96 7.08 -6.68
C TYR A 131 -8.37 7.13 -6.08
N VAL A 132 -8.47 7.21 -4.76
CA VAL A 132 -9.78 7.22 -4.06
C VAL A 132 -10.57 8.51 -4.27
N ARG A 133 -9.92 9.62 -4.62
CA ARG A 133 -10.63 10.86 -4.99
C ARG A 133 -11.24 10.80 -6.38
N LYS A 134 -10.62 10.05 -7.30
CA LYS A 134 -11.12 9.90 -8.67
C LYS A 134 -12.39 9.04 -8.72
N ASP A 135 -12.44 8.02 -7.88
CA ASP A 135 -13.56 7.07 -7.79
C ASP A 135 -13.76 6.70 -6.31
N VAL A 136 -14.55 7.53 -5.62
CA VAL A 136 -14.71 7.51 -4.17
C VAL A 136 -15.29 6.18 -3.70
N PRO A 137 -14.54 5.35 -2.95
CA PRO A 137 -15.07 4.11 -2.43
C PRO A 137 -16.05 4.37 -1.27
N ALA A 138 -16.92 3.41 -1.00
CA ALA A 138 -17.75 3.44 0.19
C ALA A 138 -16.93 3.25 1.47
N LEU A 139 -15.82 2.49 1.37
CA LEU A 139 -14.92 2.20 2.47
C LEU A 139 -13.48 2.07 1.97
N LEU A 140 -12.56 2.78 2.60
CA LEU A 140 -11.11 2.56 2.49
C LEU A 140 -10.65 1.79 3.73
N ILE A 141 -9.94 0.67 3.53
CA ILE A 141 -9.36 -0.12 4.60
C ILE A 141 -7.85 0.01 4.56
N VAL A 142 -7.24 0.27 5.71
CA VAL A 142 -5.79 0.43 5.87
C VAL A 142 -5.31 -0.37 7.08
N GLY A 143 -4.10 -0.90 7.04
CA GLY A 143 -3.47 -1.50 8.21
C GLY A 143 -3.14 -0.44 9.27
N ARG A 144 -3.13 -0.81 10.54
CA ARG A 144 -2.78 0.09 11.66
C ARG A 144 -1.38 0.69 11.47
N ILE A 145 -0.41 -0.15 11.15
CA ILE A 145 0.98 0.21 10.85
C ILE A 145 1.45 -0.52 9.59
N GLY A 146 2.38 0.09 8.86
CA GLY A 146 2.96 -0.45 7.62
C GLY A 146 4.18 -1.34 7.87
N VAL A 147 4.67 -1.98 6.80
CA VAL A 147 5.80 -2.91 6.83
C VAL A 147 7.11 -2.30 7.34
N HIS A 148 7.30 -0.99 7.17
CA HIS A 148 8.50 -0.26 7.61
C HIS A 148 8.30 0.52 8.92
N SER A 149 7.17 0.32 9.60
CA SER A 149 6.87 1.01 10.85
C SER A 149 7.31 0.20 12.05
N ASP A 150 7.72 0.89 13.13
CA ASP A 150 7.98 0.27 14.41
C ASP A 150 6.68 -0.31 14.99
N GLU A 151 6.73 -1.51 15.54
CA GLU A 151 5.57 -2.18 16.16
C GLU A 151 5.02 -1.42 17.37
N ASP A 152 5.86 -0.63 18.03
CA ASP A 152 5.48 0.19 19.18
C ASP A 152 4.67 1.45 18.79
N MET A 153 4.56 1.76 17.50
CA MET A 153 3.73 2.87 17.05
C MET A 153 2.24 2.55 17.20
N ASP A 154 1.47 3.52 17.67
CA ASP A 154 0.01 3.42 17.74
C ASP A 154 -0.62 3.36 16.34
N VAL A 155 -0.18 4.24 15.44
CA VAL A 155 -0.64 4.34 14.04
C VAL A 155 0.52 4.74 13.13
N GLY A 156 0.63 4.11 11.97
CA GLY A 156 1.64 4.44 10.96
C GLY A 156 1.33 5.78 10.26
N SER A 157 2.38 6.47 9.83
CA SER A 157 2.27 7.80 9.19
C SER A 157 1.40 7.81 7.93
N ASN A 158 1.50 6.81 7.07
CA ASN A 158 0.64 6.67 5.89
C ASN A 158 -0.82 6.49 6.31
N THR A 159 -1.10 5.67 7.32
CA THR A 159 -2.45 5.42 7.84
C THR A 159 -3.06 6.71 8.42
N GLU A 160 -2.29 7.47 9.20
CA GLU A 160 -2.73 8.76 9.74
C GLU A 160 -3.04 9.76 8.62
N ASN A 161 -2.16 9.89 7.62
CA ASN A 161 -2.37 10.79 6.49
C ASN A 161 -3.58 10.38 5.63
N LEU A 162 -3.76 9.08 5.37
CA LEU A 162 -4.92 8.54 4.66
C LEU A 162 -6.20 8.79 5.45
N LEU A 163 -6.18 8.55 6.77
CA LEU A 163 -7.31 8.85 7.64
C LEU A 163 -7.73 10.32 7.55
N ARG A 164 -6.79 11.26 7.61
CA ARG A 164 -7.07 12.70 7.54
C ARG A 164 -7.64 13.14 6.19
N SER A 165 -7.12 12.57 5.09
CA SER A 165 -7.32 13.11 3.73
C SER A 165 -8.30 12.34 2.86
N ALA A 166 -8.69 11.11 3.24
CA ALA A 166 -9.63 10.30 2.47
C ALA A 166 -11.03 10.94 2.42
N PRO A 167 -11.68 10.96 1.24
CA PRO A 167 -13.01 11.51 1.08
C PRO A 167 -14.15 10.56 1.50
N CYS A 168 -13.81 9.36 1.96
CA CYS A 168 -14.72 8.26 2.29
C CYS A 168 -14.54 7.79 3.72
N ASN A 169 -15.37 6.86 4.17
CA ASN A 169 -15.21 6.17 5.45
C ASN A 169 -13.91 5.38 5.46
N VAL A 170 -13.23 5.31 6.60
CA VAL A 170 -11.93 4.62 6.76
C VAL A 170 -12.02 3.61 7.88
N LEU A 171 -11.62 2.37 7.59
CA LEU A 171 -11.43 1.32 8.59
C LEU A 171 -9.92 1.11 8.79
N ILE A 172 -9.46 1.27 10.02
CA ILE A 172 -8.10 0.94 10.43
C ILE A 172 -8.12 -0.48 10.99
N SER A 173 -7.46 -1.40 10.31
CA SER A 173 -7.39 -2.79 10.76
C SER A 173 -6.25 -2.99 11.75
N ASN A 174 -6.58 -3.54 12.90
CA ASN A 174 -5.65 -4.02 13.91
C ASN A 174 -5.49 -5.55 13.90
N ARG A 175 -6.19 -6.22 13.00
CA ARG A 175 -6.06 -7.66 12.77
C ARG A 175 -4.72 -7.95 12.09
N LYS A 176 -3.98 -8.92 12.64
CA LYS A 176 -2.78 -9.47 11.98
C LYS A 176 -3.18 -10.71 11.18
N TYR A 177 -2.71 -10.79 9.94
CA TYR A 177 -2.75 -12.00 9.12
C TYR A 177 -1.40 -12.16 8.42
N VAL A 178 -0.80 -13.32 8.59
CA VAL A 178 0.44 -13.70 7.90
C VAL A 178 0.08 -14.79 6.90
N PRO A 179 0.20 -14.51 5.59
CA PRO A 179 -0.03 -15.54 4.58
C PRO A 179 0.91 -16.73 4.81
N PRO A 180 0.45 -17.99 4.59
CA PRO A 180 1.35 -19.12 4.58
C PRO A 180 2.40 -18.91 3.47
N ILE A 181 3.67 -19.10 3.81
CA ILE A 181 4.79 -19.09 2.85
C ILE A 181 4.90 -20.55 2.39
N ASP A 182 4.61 -20.81 1.12
CA ASP A 182 4.92 -22.11 0.48
C ASP A 182 6.41 -22.26 0.19
#